data_1623246d50006f93c9eb5baf8d2bc161
#
_entry.id   1623246d50006f93c9eb5baf8d2bc161
#
_cell.length_a   1.000
_cell.length_b   1.000
_cell.length_c   1.000
_cell.angle_alpha   90.00
_cell.angle_beta   90.00
_cell.angle_gamma   90.00
#
_symmetry.space_group_name_H-M   'P 1'
#
loop_
_entity.id
_entity.type
_entity.pdbx_description
1 polymer ?
#
loop_
_entity_poly.entity_id
_entity_poly.type
_entity_poly.pdbx_seq_one_letter_code
_entity_poly.pdbx_strand_id
1 'polypeptide(L)'
;MPNLYGDIVSDLCAGLVGGLGLTPSLNVGDGGIALAEAVHGTAPDIAGKDLANPTALLLSSVMLLSHMEMATLADRIESALLGTIAEGKYLTGDLGGKSTCTDFTKAVCDKI
;
A
#
# COMPACT_ATOMS: atom_id res chain seq x y z
N MET A 1 -12.93 -12.86 -14.75
CA MET A 1 -12.15 -14.05 -14.34
C MET A 1 -12.73 -14.58 -13.02
N PRO A 2 -12.91 -15.89 -12.84
CA PRO A 2 -13.37 -16.44 -11.56
C PRO A 2 -12.39 -16.09 -10.44
N ASN A 3 -12.90 -16.00 -9.20
CA ASN A 3 -12.16 -15.54 -8.03
C ASN A 3 -10.79 -16.22 -7.87
N LEU A 4 -10.76 -17.55 -7.84
CA LEU A 4 -9.52 -18.33 -7.69
C LEU A 4 -8.47 -18.01 -8.77
N TYR A 5 -8.90 -17.92 -10.03
CA TYR A 5 -7.97 -17.63 -11.13
C TYR A 5 -7.50 -16.17 -11.09
N GLY A 6 -8.36 -15.26 -10.66
CA GLY A 6 -8.01 -13.87 -10.43
C GLY A 6 -6.91 -13.73 -9.37
N ASP A 7 -7.06 -14.42 -8.25
CA ASP A 7 -6.10 -14.41 -7.14
C ASP A 7 -4.73 -14.98 -7.57
N ILE A 8 -4.71 -16.09 -8.31
CA ILE A 8 -3.46 -16.66 -8.83
C ILE A 8 -2.71 -15.65 -9.72
N VAL A 9 -3.43 -14.98 -10.62
CA VAL A 9 -2.83 -14.01 -11.54
C VAL A 9 -2.39 -12.75 -10.80
N SER A 10 -3.20 -12.22 -9.88
CA SER A 10 -2.86 -11.03 -9.11
C SER A 10 -1.66 -11.24 -8.19
N ASP A 11 -1.57 -12.40 -7.53
CA ASP A 11 -0.42 -12.74 -6.66
C ASP A 11 0.87 -12.90 -7.47
N LEU A 12 0.77 -13.50 -8.67
CA LEU A 12 1.92 -13.55 -9.58
C LEU A 12 2.38 -12.15 -9.98
N CYS A 13 1.45 -11.27 -10.34
CA CYS A 13 1.78 -9.88 -10.67
C CYS A 13 2.36 -9.11 -9.47
N ALA A 14 1.81 -9.31 -8.28
CA ALA A 14 2.34 -8.72 -7.04
C ALA A 14 3.79 -9.17 -6.78
N GLY A 15 4.11 -10.44 -7.05
CA GLY A 15 5.47 -10.96 -6.98
C GLY A 15 6.44 -10.25 -7.95
N LEU A 16 5.97 -9.91 -9.15
CA LEU A 16 6.76 -9.16 -10.14
C LEU A 16 6.99 -7.69 -9.74
N VAL A 17 6.04 -7.09 -9.04
CA VAL A 17 6.16 -5.70 -8.52
C VAL A 17 7.13 -5.62 -7.34
N GLY A 18 7.21 -6.65 -6.54
CA GLY A 18 8.09 -6.69 -5.36
C GLY A 18 7.44 -7.25 -4.11
N GLY A 19 6.17 -7.64 -4.18
CA GLY A 19 5.44 -8.30 -3.12
C GLY A 19 4.13 -7.62 -2.71
N LEU A 20 3.36 -8.31 -1.89
CA LEU A 20 2.05 -7.87 -1.42
C LEU A 20 2.11 -6.60 -0.55
N GLY A 21 3.23 -6.34 0.12
CA GLY A 21 3.44 -5.11 0.90
C GLY A 21 3.48 -3.81 0.08
N LEU A 22 3.59 -3.91 -1.25
CA LEU A 22 3.63 -2.78 -2.19
C LEU A 22 2.39 -2.71 -3.09
N THR A 23 1.56 -3.76 -3.11
CA THR A 23 0.44 -3.90 -4.05
C THR A 23 -0.87 -3.49 -3.40
N PRO A 24 -1.52 -2.40 -3.88
CA PRO A 24 -2.83 -1.99 -3.38
C PRO A 24 -3.95 -2.87 -3.93
N SER A 25 -5.08 -2.88 -3.24
CA SER A 25 -6.29 -3.56 -3.69
C SER A 25 -7.55 -2.73 -3.39
N LEU A 26 -8.48 -2.75 -4.35
CA LEU A 26 -9.80 -2.16 -4.22
C LEU A 26 -10.83 -3.12 -4.81
N ASN A 27 -11.74 -3.60 -3.98
CA ASN A 27 -12.88 -4.40 -4.38
C ASN A 27 -14.09 -3.47 -4.56
N VAL A 28 -14.66 -3.43 -5.76
CA VAL A 28 -15.84 -2.61 -6.07
C VAL A 28 -17.02 -3.50 -6.33
N GLY A 29 -18.08 -3.31 -5.55
CA GLY A 29 -19.34 -4.04 -5.66
C GLY A 29 -20.43 -3.27 -6.40
N ASP A 30 -21.55 -3.94 -6.63
CA ASP A 30 -22.73 -3.30 -7.18
C ASP A 30 -23.24 -2.18 -6.26
N GLY A 31 -23.73 -1.08 -6.84
CA GLY A 31 -24.26 0.06 -6.07
C GLY A 31 -23.20 0.98 -5.49
N GLY A 32 -21.93 0.88 -5.91
CA GLY A 32 -20.86 1.80 -5.54
C GLY A 32 -20.17 1.48 -4.21
N ILE A 33 -20.47 0.35 -3.58
CA ILE A 33 -19.75 -0.11 -2.40
C ILE A 33 -18.32 -0.46 -2.80
N ALA A 34 -17.35 0.03 -2.03
CA ALA A 34 -15.94 -0.27 -2.25
C ALA A 34 -15.26 -0.69 -0.95
N LEU A 35 -14.37 -1.66 -1.03
CA LEU A 35 -13.52 -2.12 0.06
C LEU A 35 -12.06 -2.00 -0.38
N ALA A 36 -11.32 -1.11 0.26
CA ALA A 36 -9.89 -0.96 0.04
C ALA A 36 -9.12 -1.76 1.11
N GLU A 37 -8.19 -2.57 0.67
CA GLU A 37 -7.40 -3.41 1.58
C GLU A 37 -5.99 -3.62 1.05
N ALA A 38 -5.05 -3.93 1.96
CA ALA A 38 -3.76 -4.49 1.61
C ALA A 38 -3.82 -5.99 1.90
N VAL A 39 -3.73 -6.79 0.86
CA VAL A 39 -3.78 -8.25 0.96
C VAL A 39 -2.39 -8.78 1.31
N HIS A 40 -2.19 -9.20 2.56
CA HIS A 40 -0.90 -9.74 3.03
C HIS A 40 -1.12 -10.80 4.12
N GLY A 41 -0.10 -11.60 4.40
CA GLY A 41 -0.09 -12.54 5.53
C GLY A 41 0.03 -11.83 6.89
N THR A 42 -0.11 -12.60 7.96
CA THR A 42 -0.06 -12.09 9.33
C THR A 42 1.36 -11.78 9.82
N ALA A 43 2.39 -12.32 9.15
CA ALA A 43 3.80 -12.14 9.47
C ALA A 43 4.11 -12.19 10.99
N PRO A 44 3.83 -13.31 11.67
CA PRO A 44 3.93 -13.38 13.13
C PRO A 44 5.34 -13.07 13.64
N ASP A 45 6.36 -13.30 12.83
CA ASP A 45 7.76 -13.06 13.17
C ASP A 45 8.09 -11.58 13.40
N ILE A 46 7.34 -10.67 12.79
CA ILE A 46 7.53 -9.21 12.90
C ILE A 46 6.37 -8.49 13.59
N ALA A 47 5.36 -9.24 14.05
CA ALA A 47 4.23 -8.65 14.76
C ALA A 47 4.70 -7.89 16.01
N GLY A 48 4.23 -6.65 16.17
CA GLY A 48 4.59 -5.77 17.29
C GLY A 48 5.99 -5.16 17.23
N LYS A 49 6.77 -5.40 16.17
CA LYS A 49 8.14 -4.87 16.03
C LYS A 49 8.25 -3.58 15.22
N ASP A 50 7.14 -3.04 14.74
CA ASP A 50 7.07 -1.80 13.93
C ASP A 50 7.91 -1.88 12.63
N LEU A 51 7.96 -3.05 11.99
CA LEU A 51 8.79 -3.30 10.81
C LEU A 51 8.02 -3.36 9.49
N ALA A 52 6.69 -3.42 9.53
CA ALA A 52 5.85 -3.57 8.34
C ALA A 52 5.96 -2.35 7.41
N ASN A 53 5.89 -2.60 6.10
CA ASN A 53 5.80 -1.54 5.10
C ASN A 53 4.32 -1.15 4.90
N PRO A 54 3.90 0.09 5.16
CA PRO A 54 2.51 0.51 5.03
C PRO A 54 2.14 0.95 3.61
N THR A 55 3.03 0.83 2.64
CA THR A 55 2.84 1.36 1.27
C THR A 55 1.59 0.81 0.60
N ALA A 56 1.35 -0.51 0.65
CA ALA A 56 0.17 -1.11 0.03
C ALA A 56 -1.13 -0.55 0.60
N LEU A 57 -1.23 -0.39 1.92
CA LEU A 57 -2.44 0.14 2.57
C LEU A 57 -2.63 1.63 2.25
N LEU A 58 -1.56 2.42 2.19
CA LEU A 58 -1.62 3.82 1.79
C LEU A 58 -2.07 3.96 0.34
N LEU A 59 -1.54 3.15 -0.58
CA LEU A 59 -1.98 3.13 -1.98
C LEU A 59 -3.43 2.65 -2.12
N SER A 60 -3.86 1.68 -1.32
CA SER A 60 -5.27 1.24 -1.29
C SER A 60 -6.20 2.38 -0.85
N SER A 61 -5.76 3.21 0.11
CA SER A 61 -6.52 4.40 0.51
C SER A 61 -6.55 5.47 -0.59
N VAL A 62 -5.50 5.62 -1.38
CA VAL A 62 -5.49 6.48 -2.59
C VAL A 62 -6.52 6.00 -3.62
N MET A 63 -6.58 4.68 -3.88
CA MET A 63 -7.59 4.11 -4.77
C MET A 63 -9.02 4.35 -4.26
N LEU A 64 -9.24 4.21 -2.95
CA LEU A 64 -10.55 4.48 -2.33
C LEU A 64 -10.94 5.96 -2.47
N LEU A 65 -10.03 6.88 -2.20
CA LEU A 65 -10.28 8.31 -2.36
C LEU A 65 -10.60 8.67 -3.82
N SER A 66 -9.88 8.07 -4.77
CA SER A 66 -10.16 8.24 -6.20
C SER A 66 -11.55 7.70 -6.58
N HIS A 67 -11.96 6.55 -6.03
CA HIS A 67 -13.29 6.00 -6.21
C HIS A 67 -14.39 6.91 -5.64
N MET A 68 -14.09 7.63 -4.57
CA MET A 68 -14.97 8.63 -3.95
C MET A 68 -14.95 9.99 -4.64
N GLU A 69 -14.32 10.12 -5.81
CA GLU A 69 -14.16 11.37 -6.57
C GLU A 69 -13.36 12.45 -5.82
N MET A 70 -12.53 12.05 -4.85
CA MET A 70 -11.66 12.94 -4.06
C MET A 70 -10.23 12.99 -4.63
N ALA A 71 -10.11 13.17 -5.94
CA ALA A 71 -8.85 13.07 -6.69
C ALA A 71 -7.73 13.96 -6.11
N THR A 72 -8.03 15.19 -5.73
CA THR A 72 -7.01 16.11 -5.17
C THR A 72 -6.36 15.57 -3.90
N LEU A 73 -7.13 14.90 -3.03
CA LEU A 73 -6.58 14.28 -1.82
C LEU A 73 -5.79 13.02 -2.15
N ALA A 74 -6.30 12.21 -3.08
CA ALA A 74 -5.61 11.03 -3.57
C ALA A 74 -4.23 11.39 -4.14
N ASP A 75 -4.16 12.37 -5.03
CA ASP A 75 -2.92 12.83 -5.67
C ASP A 75 -1.89 13.36 -4.64
N ARG A 76 -2.35 14.06 -3.61
CA ARG A 76 -1.47 14.56 -2.54
C ARG A 76 -0.83 13.42 -1.77
N ILE A 77 -1.61 12.43 -1.35
CA ILE A 77 -1.11 11.27 -0.60
C ILE A 77 -0.17 10.45 -1.49
N GLU A 78 -0.56 10.18 -2.73
CA GLU A 78 0.27 9.41 -3.66
C GLU A 78 1.61 10.11 -3.92
N SER A 79 1.60 11.41 -4.19
CA SER A 79 2.81 12.19 -4.44
C SER A 79 3.74 12.21 -3.21
N ALA A 80 3.18 12.36 -2.00
CA ALA A 80 3.93 12.33 -0.77
C ALA A 80 4.59 10.95 -0.52
N LEU A 81 3.83 9.88 -0.76
CA LEU A 81 4.29 8.50 -0.62
C LEU A 81 5.42 8.17 -1.61
N LEU A 82 5.18 8.40 -2.90
CA LEU A 82 6.17 8.13 -3.94
C LEU A 82 7.41 9.00 -3.78
N GLY A 83 7.23 10.28 -3.39
CA GLY A 83 8.33 11.18 -3.07
C GLY A 83 9.17 10.70 -1.88
N THR A 84 8.55 10.11 -0.86
CA THR A 84 9.28 9.53 0.30
C THR A 84 10.10 8.32 -0.11
N ILE A 85 9.55 7.45 -0.94
CA ILE A 85 10.26 6.28 -1.49
C ILE A 85 11.42 6.72 -2.39
N ALA A 86 11.18 7.69 -3.29
CA ALA A 86 12.20 8.18 -4.23
C ALA A 86 13.39 8.86 -3.53
N GLU A 87 13.16 9.56 -2.42
CA GLU A 87 14.26 10.12 -1.61
C GLU A 87 15.14 9.06 -0.98
N GLY A 88 14.61 7.87 -0.70
CA GLY A 88 15.38 6.76 -0.14
C GLY A 88 15.84 6.92 1.31
N LYS A 89 15.42 8.00 1.99
CA LYS A 89 15.88 8.33 3.35
C LYS A 89 15.16 7.52 4.44
N TYR A 90 13.86 7.32 4.26
CA TYR A 90 13.00 6.62 5.22
C TYR A 90 12.41 5.36 4.55
N LEU A 91 13.24 4.37 4.27
CA LEU A 91 12.80 3.10 3.69
C LEU A 91 12.72 2.02 4.76
N THR A 92 11.67 1.20 4.67
CA THR A 92 11.52 -0.02 5.49
C THR A 92 12.49 -1.12 5.04
N GLY A 93 12.63 -2.15 5.87
CA GLY A 93 13.62 -3.22 5.64
C GLY A 93 13.44 -4.00 4.34
N ASP A 94 12.21 -4.18 3.88
CA ASP A 94 11.86 -4.83 2.60
C ASP A 94 12.30 -4.01 1.37
N LEU A 95 12.39 -2.70 1.51
CA LEU A 95 12.93 -1.79 0.49
C LEU A 95 14.44 -1.53 0.64
N GLY A 96 15.12 -2.30 1.49
CA GLY A 96 16.54 -2.17 1.74
C GLY A 96 16.94 -1.06 2.73
N GLY A 97 15.97 -0.46 3.40
CA GLY A 97 16.17 0.55 4.42
C GLY A 97 16.27 -0.01 5.84
N LYS A 98 16.20 0.88 6.82
CA LYS A 98 16.26 0.55 8.26
C LYS A 98 15.20 1.30 9.07
N SER A 99 14.32 2.03 8.42
CA SER A 99 13.26 2.80 9.08
C SER A 99 12.15 1.89 9.58
N THR A 100 11.51 2.29 10.66
CA THR A 100 10.32 1.64 11.17
C THR A 100 9.08 2.02 10.33
N CYS A 101 7.99 1.27 10.49
CA CYS A 101 6.70 1.63 9.90
C CYS A 101 6.26 3.03 10.36
N THR A 102 6.45 3.34 11.63
CA THR A 102 6.12 4.65 12.22
C THR A 102 6.94 5.77 11.60
N ASP A 103 8.26 5.59 11.45
CA ASP A 103 9.14 6.60 10.84
C ASP A 103 8.78 6.86 9.38
N PHE A 104 8.54 5.80 8.61
CA PHE A 104 8.11 5.91 7.23
C PHE A 104 6.78 6.66 7.11
N THR A 105 5.77 6.25 7.91
CA THR A 105 4.45 6.88 7.91
C THR A 105 4.55 8.37 8.27
N LYS A 106 5.34 8.71 9.27
CA LYS A 106 5.57 10.10 9.67
C LYS A 106 6.20 10.91 8.54
N ALA A 107 7.20 10.36 7.86
CA ALA A 107 7.85 11.03 6.73
C ALA A 107 6.88 11.29 5.57
N VAL A 108 5.91 10.39 5.33
CA VAL A 108 4.83 10.63 4.36
C VAL A 108 3.90 11.74 4.84
N CYS A 109 3.45 11.68 6.11
CA CYS A 109 2.56 12.71 6.68
C CYS A 109 3.18 14.11 6.65
N ASP A 110 4.49 14.23 6.87
CA ASP A 110 5.19 15.53 6.85
C ASP A 110 5.23 16.16 5.44
N LYS A 111 4.89 15.39 4.39
CA LYS A 111 4.86 15.85 2.98
C LYS A 111 3.46 16.12 2.44
N ILE A 112 2.42 15.68 3.13
CA ILE A 112 1.02 15.93 2.77
C ILE A 112 0.62 17.36 3.18
#